data_c82337b4e6461a9d6812a849fa986c7a
#
_entry.id   c82337b4e6461a9d6812a849fa986c7a
#
_cell.length_a   1.000
_cell.length_b   1.000
_cell.length_c   1.000
_cell.angle_alpha   90.00
_cell.angle_beta   90.00
_cell.angle_gamma   90.00
#
_symmetry.space_group_name_H-M   'P 1'
#
loop_
_entity.id
_entity.type
_entity.pdbx_description
1 polymer ?
#
loop_
_entity_poly.entity_id
_entity_poly.type
_entity_poly.pdbx_seq_one_letter_code
_entity_poly.pdbx_strand_id
1 'polypeptide(L)'
;MTLLAEITINGTTYKRNYQVTVKSSNVSKGAYDYAYNYYQTKVAKALNKNVTLITRDYNGCSVLYESLDPNIMTSKGEITQGKRDQNVILNIYVIKDGIAILYPTEVTVSAWSGLKRVDLAKAEVQQMVSAFAEGKESTLPLYCDTYETDLAWSANVPEFIVLDQVVLTPMEKTDVRLKCVIKYEGSTSTMEFDLKQVGGMIDEDTYLQALLDAYSKMELKGSINHLHKEYNDELYLDYQERINSYGVLNLFQTTPLNVNKEYLIDEKRTDFVAKFFGSGTLGTVYKPTVPQSTLDSRFYEGYQMPNEDNVLWVVVHESAMTINGQNAAFLANMQYRYAFEVGGREASWNYQVDAYSIYQSFADNIICWHASDGTATRGTGNNNGIGIEMCVNQDGNYEGTLANNAKLVASLMLKYNLNMDNVKRHHDMDPKGKECPSYLIRTARYEEFLEMVRMEYLLQKHFGDSIVTYDLSTDTYTSTQSVLDNLFITGANGLYYNKEVKQPVDVQFQVKVQRNGKTYQSSSVIHLLPEVASEA
;
A
#
# COMPACT_ATOMS: atom_id res chain seq x y z
N MET A 1 59.32 -17.83 30.37
CA MET A 1 58.56 -18.90 29.66
C MET A 1 59.04 -18.96 28.24
N THR A 2 59.29 -20.14 27.69
CA THR A 2 59.66 -20.32 26.30
C THR A 2 58.45 -20.90 25.59
N LEU A 3 57.98 -20.23 24.55
CA LEU A 3 56.92 -20.73 23.66
C LEU A 3 57.60 -21.30 22.42
N LEU A 4 57.22 -22.51 22.02
CA LEU A 4 57.62 -23.11 20.77
C LEU A 4 56.51 -22.98 19.76
N ALA A 5 56.74 -22.25 18.65
CA ALA A 5 55.85 -22.20 17.51
C ALA A 5 56.31 -23.21 16.45
N GLU A 6 55.43 -24.07 16.01
CA GLU A 6 55.66 -25.04 14.95
C GLU A 6 54.71 -24.74 13.78
N ILE A 7 55.25 -24.61 12.56
CA ILE A 7 54.48 -24.40 11.35
C ILE A 7 54.94 -25.47 10.33
N THR A 8 53.99 -26.24 9.78
CA THR A 8 54.28 -27.23 8.76
C THR A 8 53.78 -26.70 7.41
N ILE A 9 54.72 -26.56 6.44
CA ILE A 9 54.42 -26.12 5.09
C ILE A 9 54.98 -27.21 4.14
N ASN A 10 54.14 -27.75 3.31
CA ASN A 10 54.51 -28.81 2.32
C ASN A 10 55.26 -30.01 2.97
N GLY A 11 54.79 -30.46 4.12
CA GLY A 11 55.38 -31.58 4.85
C GLY A 11 56.68 -31.25 5.64
N THR A 12 57.21 -30.05 5.57
CA THR A 12 58.37 -29.58 6.32
C THR A 12 57.94 -28.75 7.54
N THR A 13 58.33 -29.16 8.71
CA THR A 13 58.01 -28.49 9.97
C THR A 13 59.11 -27.50 10.37
N TYR A 14 58.74 -26.26 10.49
CA TYR A 14 59.60 -25.19 10.97
C TYR A 14 59.29 -24.93 12.44
N LYS A 15 60.33 -24.83 13.29
CA LYS A 15 60.17 -24.57 14.73
C LYS A 15 60.89 -23.30 15.11
N ARG A 16 60.26 -22.49 15.91
CA ARG A 16 60.89 -21.27 16.47
C ARG A 16 60.55 -21.12 17.95
N ASN A 17 61.58 -20.90 18.75
CA ASN A 17 61.41 -20.64 20.17
C ASN A 17 61.29 -19.10 20.39
N TYR A 18 60.30 -18.74 21.19
CA TYR A 18 60.12 -17.37 21.66
C TYR A 18 60.32 -17.31 23.15
N GLN A 19 61.16 -16.38 23.61
CA GLN A 19 61.29 -16.07 25.00
C GLN A 19 60.19 -15.08 25.42
N VAL A 20 59.29 -15.51 26.30
CA VAL A 20 58.23 -14.65 26.80
C VAL A 20 58.50 -14.38 28.27
N THR A 21 58.72 -13.11 28.63
CA THR A 21 58.87 -12.68 30.01
C THR A 21 57.49 -12.35 30.56
N VAL A 22 57.00 -13.17 31.50
CA VAL A 22 55.77 -12.88 32.25
C VAL A 22 56.13 -12.01 33.41
N LYS A 23 55.70 -10.74 33.38
CA LYS A 23 55.89 -9.80 34.52
C LYS A 23 54.81 -10.02 35.57
N SER A 24 55.16 -9.83 36.83
CA SER A 24 54.22 -9.89 37.97
C SER A 24 53.16 -8.80 37.91
N SER A 25 51.91 -9.14 38.20
CA SER A 25 50.72 -8.33 38.00
C SER A 25 50.37 -7.33 39.14
N ASN A 26 51.32 -6.88 39.93
CA ASN A 26 51.06 -5.82 40.92
C ASN A 26 50.95 -4.44 40.24
N VAL A 27 49.97 -4.24 39.33
CA VAL A 27 49.74 -2.96 38.65
C VAL A 27 48.51 -2.32 39.24
N SER A 28 48.61 -1.04 39.62
CA SER A 28 47.45 -0.24 39.98
C SER A 28 46.48 -0.16 38.82
N LYS A 29 45.31 -0.79 38.94
CA LYS A 29 44.28 -0.89 37.90
C LYS A 29 43.71 0.48 37.46
N GLY A 30 43.79 1.51 38.31
CA GLY A 30 43.16 2.80 38.11
C GLY A 30 43.53 3.52 36.82
N ALA A 31 44.82 3.44 36.37
CA ALA A 31 45.23 4.07 35.10
C ALA A 31 44.66 3.34 33.88
N TYR A 32 44.54 2.02 33.96
CA TYR A 32 43.96 1.19 32.88
C TYR A 32 42.45 1.37 32.78
N ASP A 33 41.75 1.38 33.92
CA ASP A 33 40.30 1.57 34.00
C ASP A 33 39.92 2.96 33.44
N TYR A 34 40.75 3.98 33.78
CA TYR A 34 40.55 5.33 33.25
C TYR A 34 40.75 5.40 31.71
N ALA A 35 41.79 4.76 31.21
CA ALA A 35 42.03 4.68 29.76
C ALA A 35 40.98 3.82 29.04
N TYR A 36 40.53 2.70 29.64
CA TYR A 36 39.43 1.89 29.09
C TYR A 36 38.16 2.70 28.94
N ASN A 37 37.76 3.48 29.93
CA ASN A 37 36.58 4.35 29.86
C ASN A 37 36.64 5.34 28.68
N TYR A 38 37.82 5.79 28.31
CA TYR A 38 38.00 6.60 27.10
C TYR A 38 37.88 5.77 25.81
N TYR A 39 38.55 4.61 25.74
CA TYR A 39 38.56 3.78 24.54
C TYR A 39 37.20 3.17 24.21
N GLN A 40 36.40 2.82 25.21
CA GLN A 40 35.05 2.27 25.00
C GLN A 40 34.01 3.28 24.49
N THR A 41 34.26 4.59 24.54
CA THR A 41 33.26 5.64 24.22
C THR A 41 32.67 5.53 22.83
N LYS A 42 33.37 4.91 21.88
CA LYS A 42 32.88 4.70 20.51
C LYS A 42 32.04 3.43 20.32
N VAL A 43 32.07 2.51 21.27
CA VAL A 43 31.42 1.20 21.17
C VAL A 43 30.40 0.94 22.28
N ALA A 44 30.19 1.88 23.18
CA ALA A 44 29.31 1.75 24.34
C ALA A 44 27.79 1.78 24.03
N LYS A 45 27.42 1.84 22.77
CA LYS A 45 26.02 1.89 22.31
C LYS A 45 25.83 0.96 21.11
N ALA A 46 24.56 0.62 20.83
CA ALA A 46 24.21 -0.09 19.62
C ALA A 46 24.72 0.64 18.36
N LEU A 47 25.38 -0.10 17.49
CA LEU A 47 26.03 0.42 16.29
C LEU A 47 25.19 0.11 15.06
N ASN A 48 24.83 1.14 14.30
CA ASN A 48 24.12 1.01 13.02
C ASN A 48 24.97 1.39 11.80
N LYS A 49 26.25 1.71 12.02
CA LYS A 49 27.24 2.01 10.97
C LYS A 49 28.65 1.73 11.50
N ASN A 50 29.60 1.63 10.57
CA ASN A 50 31.02 1.51 10.90
C ASN A 50 31.47 2.62 11.85
N VAL A 51 32.33 2.25 12.79
CA VAL A 51 32.89 3.19 13.76
C VAL A 51 34.41 3.26 13.62
N THR A 52 34.96 4.46 13.82
CA THR A 52 36.40 4.63 13.93
C THR A 52 36.80 4.42 15.38
N LEU A 53 37.46 3.30 15.66
CA LEU A 53 38.01 3.00 16.98
C LEU A 53 39.16 3.94 17.32
N ILE A 54 39.30 4.27 18.60
CA ILE A 54 40.35 5.17 19.09
C ILE A 54 41.66 4.38 19.18
N THR A 55 42.65 4.72 18.35
CA THR A 55 43.96 4.03 18.33
C THR A 55 45.11 4.85 18.91
N ARG A 56 44.85 6.14 19.17
CA ARG A 56 45.86 7.02 19.77
C ARG A 56 46.07 6.72 21.25
N ASP A 57 47.32 6.86 21.70
CA ASP A 57 47.64 6.72 23.12
C ASP A 57 46.87 7.71 24.01
N TYR A 58 46.41 7.26 25.15
CA TYR A 58 45.69 8.07 26.12
C TYR A 58 46.16 7.79 27.54
N ASN A 59 46.54 8.82 28.29
CA ASN A 59 47.04 8.72 29.66
C ASN A 59 48.20 7.73 29.83
N GLY A 60 49.12 7.71 28.85
CA GLY A 60 50.27 6.80 28.83
C GLY A 60 49.94 5.34 28.59
N CYS A 61 48.70 5.05 28.13
CA CYS A 61 48.28 3.74 27.69
C CYS A 61 48.07 3.69 26.21
N SER A 62 48.47 2.61 25.57
CA SER A 62 48.08 2.27 24.19
C SER A 62 46.93 1.23 24.23
N VAL A 63 46.29 1.00 23.07
CA VAL A 63 45.13 0.12 22.95
C VAL A 63 45.28 -0.85 21.78
N LEU A 64 44.76 -2.07 21.96
CA LEU A 64 44.56 -3.05 20.90
C LEU A 64 43.13 -3.56 21.01
N TYR A 65 42.45 -3.71 19.84
CA TYR A 65 41.11 -4.27 19.74
C TYR A 65 41.16 -5.64 19.08
N GLU A 66 40.36 -6.55 19.58
CA GLU A 66 40.17 -7.88 19.03
C GLU A 66 38.68 -8.23 19.07
N SER A 67 38.09 -8.41 17.95
CA SER A 67 36.70 -8.89 17.84
C SER A 67 36.67 -10.40 17.94
N LEU A 68 35.76 -10.95 18.77
CA LEU A 68 35.54 -12.39 18.84
C LEU A 68 34.64 -12.91 17.72
N ASP A 69 33.90 -12.03 17.04
CA ASP A 69 33.17 -12.38 15.80
C ASP A 69 33.40 -11.32 14.73
N PRO A 70 34.47 -11.52 13.90
CA PRO A 70 34.79 -10.57 12.83
C PRO A 70 33.73 -10.49 11.71
N ASN A 71 32.80 -11.48 11.62
CA ASN A 71 31.69 -11.46 10.65
C ASN A 71 30.61 -10.45 11.05
N ILE A 72 30.46 -10.16 12.35
CA ILE A 72 29.54 -9.16 12.87
C ILE A 72 30.23 -7.81 12.98
N MET A 73 31.44 -7.77 13.57
CA MET A 73 32.23 -6.56 13.74
C MET A 73 33.71 -6.89 13.63
N THR A 74 34.44 -6.20 12.77
CA THR A 74 35.90 -6.36 12.68
C THR A 74 36.62 -5.64 13.83
N SER A 75 37.86 -6.06 14.11
CA SER A 75 38.75 -5.37 15.06
C SER A 75 39.11 -3.92 14.64
N LYS A 76 38.69 -3.49 13.45
CA LYS A 76 38.83 -2.12 12.94
C LYS A 76 37.56 -1.27 13.13
N GLY A 77 36.46 -1.88 13.60
CA GLY A 77 35.19 -1.19 13.78
C GLY A 77 34.26 -1.21 12.58
N GLU A 78 34.56 -2.03 11.56
CA GLU A 78 33.64 -2.27 10.43
C GLU A 78 32.57 -3.26 10.90
N ILE A 79 31.31 -2.96 10.63
CA ILE A 79 30.17 -3.79 11.08
C ILE A 79 29.40 -4.40 9.88
N THR A 80 28.83 -5.57 10.12
CA THR A 80 27.91 -6.24 9.21
C THR A 80 26.57 -6.37 9.90
N GLN A 81 25.60 -5.56 9.48
CA GLN A 81 24.22 -5.63 9.99
C GLN A 81 23.47 -6.83 9.41
N GLY A 82 22.49 -7.33 10.14
CA GLY A 82 21.60 -8.43 9.73
C GLY A 82 20.13 -8.13 9.97
N LYS A 83 19.30 -9.17 9.91
CA LYS A 83 17.85 -9.09 10.15
C LYS A 83 17.49 -8.74 11.59
N ARG A 84 18.37 -9.08 12.54
CA ARG A 84 18.17 -8.88 13.99
C ARG A 84 19.41 -8.22 14.58
N ASP A 85 19.23 -7.62 15.74
CA ASP A 85 20.36 -7.14 16.53
C ASP A 85 21.30 -8.31 16.85
N GLN A 86 22.59 -8.06 16.76
CA GLN A 86 23.64 -9.05 17.00
C GLN A 86 24.61 -8.52 18.03
N ASN A 87 24.91 -9.34 19.03
CA ASN A 87 25.89 -9.00 20.06
C ASN A 87 27.23 -9.65 19.72
N VAL A 88 28.30 -8.88 19.86
CA VAL A 88 29.68 -9.31 19.70
C VAL A 88 30.52 -8.85 20.89
N ILE A 89 31.45 -9.67 21.33
CA ILE A 89 32.44 -9.26 22.31
C ILE A 89 33.62 -8.65 21.57
N LEU A 90 33.89 -7.38 21.87
CA LEU A 90 35.10 -6.68 21.46
C LEU A 90 36.05 -6.64 22.67
N ASN A 91 37.11 -7.42 22.61
CA ASN A 91 38.18 -7.38 23.60
C ASN A 91 39.00 -6.09 23.42
N ILE A 92 39.02 -5.25 24.44
CA ILE A 92 39.83 -4.03 24.47
C ILE A 92 41.02 -4.29 25.41
N TYR A 93 42.20 -4.42 24.83
CA TYR A 93 43.44 -4.55 25.59
C TYR A 93 44.02 -3.16 25.82
N VAL A 94 44.03 -2.73 27.06
CA VAL A 94 44.71 -1.49 27.48
C VAL A 94 46.11 -1.84 27.94
N ILE A 95 47.10 -1.23 27.30
CA ILE A 95 48.50 -1.60 27.44
C ILE A 95 49.29 -0.42 28.02
N LYS A 96 50.03 -0.67 29.12
CA LYS A 96 50.92 0.30 29.74
C LYS A 96 52.19 -0.42 30.24
N ASP A 97 53.33 0.14 29.97
CA ASP A 97 54.65 -0.40 30.42
C ASP A 97 54.85 -1.89 30.05
N GLY A 98 54.33 -2.29 28.90
CA GLY A 98 54.38 -3.66 28.38
C GLY A 98 53.43 -4.66 29.05
N ILE A 99 52.55 -4.22 29.94
CA ILE A 99 51.49 -5.04 30.56
C ILE A 99 50.16 -4.68 29.94
N ALA A 100 49.39 -5.70 29.50
CA ALA A 100 48.06 -5.55 28.94
C ALA A 100 47.01 -6.01 29.97
N ILE A 101 45.96 -5.23 30.16
CA ILE A 101 44.74 -5.65 30.84
C ILE A 101 43.62 -5.75 29.80
N LEU A 102 42.94 -6.89 29.82
CA LEU A 102 41.81 -7.19 28.95
C LEU A 102 40.50 -6.69 29.57
N TYR A 103 39.73 -5.96 28.77
CA TYR A 103 38.35 -5.54 29.05
C TYR A 103 37.43 -6.08 27.97
N PRO A 104 36.75 -7.23 28.21
CA PRO A 104 35.69 -7.70 27.29
C PRO A 104 34.54 -6.69 27.30
N THR A 105 34.21 -6.19 26.15
CA THR A 105 33.16 -5.17 25.96
C THR A 105 32.11 -5.73 25.02
N GLU A 106 30.89 -5.87 25.52
CA GLU A 106 29.76 -6.26 24.66
C GLU A 106 29.35 -5.08 23.77
N VAL A 107 29.23 -5.34 22.48
CA VAL A 107 28.83 -4.38 21.47
C VAL A 107 27.61 -4.95 20.74
N THR A 108 26.53 -4.19 20.69
CA THR A 108 25.36 -4.53 19.89
C THR A 108 25.49 -3.92 18.51
N VAL A 109 25.44 -4.73 17.46
CA VAL A 109 25.27 -4.27 16.07
C VAL A 109 23.79 -4.34 15.76
N SER A 110 23.19 -3.18 15.53
CA SER A 110 21.75 -3.06 15.27
C SER A 110 21.35 -3.77 13.99
N ALA A 111 20.15 -4.31 13.95
CA ALA A 111 19.50 -4.82 12.75
C ALA A 111 19.44 -3.76 11.64
N TRP A 112 19.18 -4.18 10.43
CA TRP A 112 18.86 -3.25 9.34
C TRP A 112 17.66 -2.39 9.73
N SER A 113 17.72 -1.10 9.46
CA SER A 113 16.54 -0.24 9.53
C SER A 113 15.54 -0.60 8.43
N GLY A 114 14.27 -0.24 8.61
CA GLY A 114 13.23 -0.47 7.60
C GLY A 114 13.62 0.08 6.22
N LEU A 115 14.11 1.33 6.15
CA LEU A 115 14.62 1.92 4.90
C LEU A 115 15.76 1.10 4.29
N LYS A 116 16.66 0.55 5.10
CA LYS A 116 17.76 -0.28 4.60
C LYS A 116 17.27 -1.61 4.07
N ARG A 117 16.27 -2.23 4.72
CA ARG A 117 15.66 -3.49 4.29
C ARG A 117 15.00 -3.36 2.92
N VAL A 118 14.12 -2.35 2.75
CA VAL A 118 13.44 -2.12 1.45
C VAL A 118 14.42 -1.77 0.34
N ASP A 119 15.55 -1.10 0.66
CA ASP A 119 16.58 -0.81 -0.33
C ASP A 119 17.37 -2.06 -0.74
N LEU A 120 17.73 -2.92 0.20
CA LEU A 120 18.42 -4.18 -0.07
C LEU A 120 17.54 -5.16 -0.87
N ALA A 121 16.24 -5.20 -0.59
CA ALA A 121 15.29 -6.07 -1.29
C ALA A 121 15.16 -5.76 -2.79
N LYS A 122 15.48 -4.53 -3.23
CA LYS A 122 15.42 -4.15 -4.65
C LYS A 122 16.20 -5.08 -5.58
N ALA A 123 17.37 -5.53 -5.17
CA ALA A 123 18.20 -6.41 -6.00
C ALA A 123 17.54 -7.77 -6.21
N GLU A 124 16.88 -8.30 -5.17
CA GLU A 124 16.15 -9.57 -5.24
C GLU A 124 14.87 -9.42 -6.07
N VAL A 125 14.12 -8.33 -5.88
CA VAL A 125 12.94 -7.99 -6.70
C VAL A 125 13.32 -7.87 -8.18
N GLN A 126 14.44 -7.24 -8.52
CA GLN A 126 14.95 -7.18 -9.90
C GLN A 126 15.20 -8.58 -10.47
N GLN A 127 15.75 -9.50 -9.69
CA GLN A 127 15.99 -10.89 -10.12
C GLN A 127 14.67 -11.65 -10.32
N MET A 128 13.69 -11.48 -9.42
CA MET A 128 12.36 -12.08 -9.55
C MET A 128 11.68 -11.66 -10.86
N VAL A 129 11.66 -10.35 -11.14
CA VAL A 129 11.05 -9.83 -12.37
C VAL A 129 11.82 -10.29 -13.62
N SER A 130 13.15 -10.36 -13.56
CA SER A 130 13.94 -10.87 -14.68
C SER A 130 13.65 -12.35 -14.96
N ALA A 131 13.55 -13.17 -13.93
CA ALA A 131 13.21 -14.59 -14.06
C ALA A 131 11.80 -14.79 -14.65
N PHE A 132 10.83 -13.98 -14.20
CA PHE A 132 9.48 -13.97 -14.74
C PHE A 132 9.47 -13.53 -16.23
N ALA A 133 10.13 -12.45 -16.58
CA ALA A 133 10.20 -11.94 -17.95
C ALA A 133 10.87 -12.91 -18.93
N GLU A 134 11.82 -13.71 -18.45
CA GLU A 134 12.50 -14.75 -19.22
C GLU A 134 11.70 -16.07 -19.28
N GLY A 135 10.55 -16.15 -18.63
CA GLY A 135 9.72 -17.36 -18.55
C GLY A 135 10.33 -18.49 -17.71
N LYS A 136 11.31 -18.19 -16.86
CA LYS A 136 11.91 -19.14 -15.91
C LYS A 136 11.01 -19.36 -14.69
N GLU A 137 10.25 -18.35 -14.34
CA GLU A 137 9.24 -18.37 -13.28
C GLU A 137 7.89 -17.95 -13.84
N SER A 138 6.82 -18.56 -13.35
CA SER A 138 5.44 -18.25 -13.76
C SER A 138 4.70 -17.37 -12.77
N THR A 139 5.32 -17.05 -11.63
CA THR A 139 4.73 -16.29 -10.53
C THR A 139 5.63 -15.12 -10.13
N LEU A 140 5.03 -14.15 -9.45
CA LEU A 140 5.73 -13.06 -8.79
C LEU A 140 5.41 -13.15 -7.29
N PRO A 141 6.41 -13.34 -6.41
CA PRO A 141 6.18 -13.46 -4.98
C PRO A 141 5.56 -12.20 -4.39
N LEU A 142 4.73 -12.36 -3.35
CA LEU A 142 4.18 -11.26 -2.56
C LEU A 142 5.06 -10.92 -1.33
N TYR A 143 6.10 -11.71 -1.10
CA TYR A 143 7.01 -11.56 0.03
C TYR A 143 8.45 -11.89 -0.36
N CYS A 144 9.40 -11.16 0.19
CA CYS A 144 10.82 -11.39 0.05
C CYS A 144 11.39 -11.91 1.38
N ASP A 145 11.62 -13.23 1.47
CA ASP A 145 12.07 -13.89 2.69
C ASP A 145 13.44 -13.40 3.18
N THR A 146 14.32 -13.06 2.24
CA THR A 146 15.69 -12.63 2.57
C THR A 146 15.69 -11.36 3.41
N TYR A 147 14.80 -10.43 3.15
CA TYR A 147 14.75 -9.13 3.83
C TYR A 147 13.48 -8.95 4.68
N GLU A 148 12.60 -9.97 4.70
CA GLU A 148 11.34 -9.94 5.46
C GLU A 148 10.47 -8.74 5.04
N THR A 149 10.32 -8.51 3.73
CA THR A 149 9.58 -7.38 3.18
C THR A 149 8.37 -7.86 2.37
N ASP A 150 7.24 -7.17 2.50
CA ASP A 150 6.07 -7.39 1.67
C ASP A 150 6.26 -6.75 0.30
N LEU A 151 5.73 -7.41 -0.73
CA LEU A 151 5.78 -6.96 -2.12
C LEU A 151 4.35 -6.75 -2.64
N ALA A 152 4.00 -5.52 -2.96
CA ALA A 152 2.73 -5.19 -3.58
C ALA A 152 2.96 -4.86 -5.06
N TRP A 153 2.30 -5.63 -5.92
CA TRP A 153 2.43 -5.49 -7.37
C TRP A 153 1.22 -4.78 -7.96
N SER A 154 1.47 -3.96 -8.97
CA SER A 154 0.45 -3.37 -9.82
C SER A 154 0.98 -3.22 -11.24
N ALA A 155 0.07 -3.17 -12.23
CA ALA A 155 0.44 -2.98 -13.61
C ALA A 155 -0.49 -1.97 -14.29
N ASN A 156 0.00 -1.30 -15.32
CA ASN A 156 -0.83 -0.34 -16.09
C ASN A 156 -1.91 -1.03 -16.93
N VAL A 157 -1.72 -2.30 -17.27
CA VAL A 157 -2.67 -3.10 -18.05
C VAL A 157 -3.61 -3.85 -17.10
N PRO A 158 -4.93 -3.64 -17.18
CA PRO A 158 -5.88 -4.29 -16.26
C PRO A 158 -5.81 -5.82 -16.29
N GLU A 159 -5.59 -6.41 -17.46
CA GLU A 159 -5.54 -7.86 -17.67
C GLU A 159 -4.30 -8.53 -17.06
N PHE A 160 -3.33 -7.77 -16.54
CA PHE A 160 -2.17 -8.32 -15.84
C PHE A 160 -2.41 -8.26 -14.34
N ILE A 161 -2.60 -9.42 -13.71
CA ILE A 161 -2.88 -9.53 -12.28
C ILE A 161 -1.81 -10.34 -11.59
N VAL A 162 -1.30 -9.85 -10.46
CA VAL A 162 -0.45 -10.59 -9.53
C VAL A 162 -1.24 -10.85 -8.27
N LEU A 163 -1.59 -12.09 -8.04
CA LEU A 163 -2.19 -12.59 -6.82
C LEU A 163 -1.29 -13.66 -6.23
N ASP A 164 -1.54 -14.03 -4.97
CA ASP A 164 -0.77 -15.07 -4.31
C ASP A 164 -0.65 -16.34 -5.18
N GLN A 165 0.57 -16.65 -5.61
CA GLN A 165 0.91 -17.78 -6.48
C GLN A 165 0.19 -17.83 -7.86
N VAL A 166 -0.47 -16.74 -8.27
CA VAL A 166 -1.14 -16.64 -9.57
C VAL A 166 -0.75 -15.35 -10.24
N VAL A 167 -0.25 -15.45 -11.49
CA VAL A 167 -0.13 -14.30 -12.39
C VAL A 167 -1.01 -14.55 -13.59
N LEU A 168 -2.03 -13.72 -13.76
CA LEU A 168 -2.80 -13.65 -14.99
C LEU A 168 -2.12 -12.67 -15.93
N THR A 169 -1.85 -13.13 -17.15
CA THR A 169 -1.28 -12.29 -18.20
C THR A 169 -2.36 -11.97 -19.24
N PRO A 170 -2.25 -10.86 -19.98
CA PRO A 170 -3.20 -10.52 -21.04
C PRO A 170 -3.38 -11.66 -22.05
N MET A 171 -4.60 -11.84 -22.57
CA MET A 171 -4.88 -12.81 -23.63
C MET A 171 -4.15 -12.46 -24.93
N GLU A 172 -3.91 -11.19 -25.18
CA GLU A 172 -3.10 -10.71 -26.29
C GLU A 172 -1.74 -10.21 -25.83
N LYS A 173 -0.72 -10.33 -26.69
CA LYS A 173 0.62 -9.81 -26.39
C LYS A 173 0.57 -8.30 -26.21
N THR A 174 0.96 -7.84 -25.04
CA THR A 174 0.85 -6.45 -24.62
C THR A 174 2.12 -6.00 -23.90
N ASP A 175 2.52 -4.75 -24.09
CA ASP A 175 3.58 -4.13 -23.31
C ASP A 175 3.01 -3.72 -21.94
N VAL A 176 3.64 -4.19 -20.87
CA VAL A 176 3.18 -4.00 -19.49
C VAL A 176 4.21 -3.20 -18.73
N ARG A 177 3.79 -2.09 -18.10
CA ARG A 177 4.56 -1.44 -17.04
C ARG A 177 4.13 -2.03 -15.71
N LEU A 178 5.04 -2.81 -15.13
CA LEU A 178 4.86 -3.45 -13.82
C LEU A 178 5.49 -2.59 -12.75
N LYS A 179 4.79 -2.37 -11.65
CA LYS A 179 5.25 -1.63 -10.48
C LYS A 179 5.28 -2.56 -9.27
N CYS A 180 6.35 -2.49 -8.50
CA CYS A 180 6.48 -3.17 -7.21
C CYS A 180 6.69 -2.14 -6.11
N VAL A 181 5.86 -2.16 -5.08
CA VAL A 181 6.07 -1.42 -3.83
C VAL A 181 6.56 -2.39 -2.77
N ILE A 182 7.80 -2.21 -2.34
CA ILE A 182 8.46 -3.00 -1.29
C ILE A 182 8.13 -2.32 0.04
N LYS A 183 7.62 -3.06 1.02
CA LYS A 183 7.15 -2.52 2.31
C LYS A 183 7.80 -3.24 3.49
N TYR A 184 8.15 -2.48 4.52
CA TYR A 184 8.57 -2.98 5.83
C TYR A 184 8.30 -1.93 6.91
N GLU A 185 7.45 -2.23 7.90
CA GLU A 185 7.19 -1.37 9.08
C GLU A 185 7.10 0.13 8.75
N GLY A 186 6.19 0.53 7.88
CA GLY A 186 6.01 1.93 7.47
C GLY A 186 7.08 2.48 6.50
N SER A 187 8.16 1.73 6.23
CA SER A 187 9.14 2.08 5.20
C SER A 187 8.73 1.49 3.86
N THR A 188 8.81 2.27 2.80
CA THR A 188 8.47 1.82 1.44
C THR A 188 9.55 2.17 0.44
N SER A 189 9.64 1.38 -0.62
CA SER A 189 10.42 1.69 -1.81
C SER A 189 9.72 1.17 -3.05
N THR A 190 9.77 1.91 -4.14
CA THR A 190 9.08 1.57 -5.39
C THR A 190 10.07 1.25 -6.49
N MET A 191 9.74 0.24 -7.31
CA MET A 191 10.44 -0.11 -8.54
C MET A 191 9.44 -0.23 -9.69
N GLU A 192 9.86 0.15 -10.90
CA GLU A 192 9.06 0.01 -12.12
C GLU A 192 9.85 -0.76 -13.18
N PHE A 193 9.15 -1.56 -13.97
CA PHE A 193 9.72 -2.45 -14.97
C PHE A 193 8.88 -2.40 -16.25
N ASP A 194 9.52 -2.19 -17.39
CA ASP A 194 8.87 -2.25 -18.71
C ASP A 194 9.02 -3.67 -19.27
N LEU A 195 7.96 -4.47 -19.16
CA LEU A 195 7.88 -5.81 -19.72
C LEU A 195 7.32 -5.73 -21.14
N LYS A 196 7.98 -6.39 -22.09
CA LYS A 196 7.61 -6.36 -23.51
C LYS A 196 6.88 -7.62 -23.93
N GLN A 197 5.77 -7.44 -24.69
CA GLN A 197 5.05 -8.52 -25.35
C GLN A 197 4.63 -9.66 -24.40
N VAL A 198 4.14 -9.27 -23.21
CA VAL A 198 3.64 -10.20 -22.20
C VAL A 198 2.26 -10.71 -22.59
N GLY A 199 1.98 -12.00 -22.38
CA GLY A 199 0.70 -12.63 -22.69
C GLY A 199 0.65 -13.34 -24.04
N GLY A 200 -0.56 -13.59 -24.54
CA GLY A 200 -0.81 -14.28 -25.81
C GLY A 200 -0.66 -15.81 -25.77
N MET A 201 -0.61 -16.40 -24.58
CA MET A 201 -0.41 -17.84 -24.38
C MET A 201 -1.65 -18.58 -23.86
N ILE A 202 -2.69 -17.86 -23.46
CA ILE A 202 -3.85 -18.41 -22.75
C ILE A 202 -5.11 -18.18 -23.61
N ASP A 203 -5.90 -19.24 -23.82
CA ASP A 203 -7.22 -19.11 -24.47
C ASP A 203 -8.24 -18.46 -23.53
N GLU A 204 -9.35 -17.96 -24.11
CA GLU A 204 -10.37 -17.23 -23.37
C GLU A 204 -10.96 -18.02 -22.21
N ASP A 205 -11.26 -19.31 -22.41
CA ASP A 205 -11.88 -20.13 -21.35
C ASP A 205 -10.93 -20.34 -20.17
N THR A 206 -9.67 -20.60 -20.45
CA THR A 206 -8.62 -20.73 -19.43
C THR A 206 -8.44 -19.41 -18.68
N TYR A 207 -8.43 -18.28 -19.38
CA TYR A 207 -8.34 -16.96 -18.75
C TYR A 207 -9.54 -16.67 -17.86
N LEU A 208 -10.77 -16.91 -18.33
CA LEU A 208 -12.00 -16.65 -17.57
C LEU A 208 -12.12 -17.53 -16.31
N GLN A 209 -11.72 -18.81 -16.42
CA GLN A 209 -11.67 -19.69 -15.25
C GLN A 209 -10.64 -19.18 -14.24
N ALA A 210 -9.44 -18.82 -14.67
CA ALA A 210 -8.41 -18.30 -13.80
C ALA A 210 -8.78 -16.95 -13.16
N LEU A 211 -9.49 -16.08 -13.90
CA LEU A 211 -10.04 -14.84 -13.35
C LEU A 211 -11.06 -15.12 -12.24
N LEU A 212 -11.96 -16.09 -12.44
CA LEU A 212 -12.94 -16.47 -11.44
C LEU A 212 -12.28 -17.10 -10.20
N ASP A 213 -11.24 -17.90 -10.40
CA ASP A 213 -10.44 -18.48 -9.31
C ASP A 213 -9.68 -17.38 -8.54
N ALA A 214 -9.14 -16.39 -9.23
CA ALA A 214 -8.51 -15.24 -8.63
C ALA A 214 -9.51 -14.41 -7.80
N TYR A 215 -10.68 -14.15 -8.34
CA TYR A 215 -11.76 -13.46 -7.63
C TYR A 215 -12.16 -14.19 -6.35
N SER A 216 -12.41 -15.49 -6.42
CA SER A 216 -12.82 -16.25 -5.23
C SER A 216 -11.72 -16.26 -4.14
N LYS A 217 -10.44 -16.23 -4.51
CA LYS A 217 -9.30 -16.13 -3.58
C LYS A 217 -9.14 -14.74 -2.98
N MET A 218 -9.46 -13.68 -3.71
CA MET A 218 -9.45 -12.32 -3.18
C MET A 218 -10.45 -12.15 -2.05
N GLU A 219 -11.65 -12.69 -2.21
CA GLU A 219 -12.66 -12.67 -1.15
C GLU A 219 -12.21 -13.44 0.10
N LEU A 220 -11.31 -14.43 -0.06
CA LEU A 220 -10.70 -15.15 1.07
C LEU A 220 -9.72 -14.33 1.89
N LYS A 221 -8.98 -13.40 1.26
CA LYS A 221 -8.14 -12.43 2.00
C LYS A 221 -8.97 -11.52 2.89
N GLY A 222 -10.22 -11.36 2.58
CA GLY A 222 -11.25 -10.84 3.43
C GLY A 222 -11.65 -11.79 4.56
N SER A 223 -10.69 -12.40 5.28
CA SER A 223 -11.01 -12.74 6.63
C SER A 223 -11.30 -11.44 7.33
N ILE A 224 -12.47 -11.22 7.33
CA ILE A 224 -13.31 -10.06 7.48
C ILE A 224 -12.98 -9.30 8.78
N ASN A 225 -12.34 -9.89 9.76
CA ASN A 225 -11.90 -9.26 10.98
C ASN A 225 -10.36 -9.04 11.06
N HIS A 226 -9.59 -9.51 10.11
CA HIS A 226 -8.14 -9.27 10.11
C HIS A 226 -7.76 -7.83 9.75
N LEU A 227 -8.55 -7.19 8.93
CA LEU A 227 -8.30 -5.79 8.54
C LEU A 227 -8.30 -4.86 9.77
N HIS A 228 -9.10 -5.15 10.78
CA HIS A 228 -9.13 -4.38 12.02
C HIS A 228 -7.83 -4.44 12.85
N LYS A 229 -6.98 -5.46 12.67
CA LYS A 229 -5.78 -5.67 13.50
C LYS A 229 -4.48 -5.30 12.84
N GLU A 230 -4.40 -5.41 11.53
CA GLU A 230 -3.19 -5.05 10.79
C GLU A 230 -2.92 -3.54 10.79
N TYR A 231 -3.93 -2.74 11.15
CA TYR A 231 -3.83 -1.29 11.26
C TYR A 231 -3.52 -0.77 12.66
N ASN A 232 -3.23 -1.63 13.63
CA ASN A 232 -2.79 -1.27 14.98
C ASN A 232 -1.32 -0.80 15.03
N ASP A 233 -0.80 -0.27 13.94
CA ASP A 233 0.51 0.36 13.91
C ASP A 233 0.39 1.79 14.47
N GLU A 234 1.32 2.20 15.33
CA GLU A 234 1.34 3.52 16.00
C GLU A 234 1.17 4.70 15.03
N LEU A 235 1.57 4.53 13.76
CA LEU A 235 1.37 5.52 12.70
C LEU A 235 -0.11 5.77 12.35
N TYR A 236 -1.02 4.87 12.72
CA TYR A 236 -2.44 4.88 12.36
C TYR A 236 -3.40 5.05 13.51
N LEU A 237 -2.94 5.11 14.76
CA LEU A 237 -3.76 5.33 15.95
C LEU A 237 -4.69 6.54 15.78
N ASP A 238 -4.20 7.60 15.14
CA ASP A 238 -5.00 8.80 14.84
C ASP A 238 -6.16 8.56 13.86
N TYR A 239 -6.04 7.56 12.97
CA TYR A 239 -7.09 7.19 12.01
C TYR A 239 -7.98 6.07 12.53
N GLN A 240 -7.45 5.15 13.30
CA GLN A 240 -8.22 4.02 13.86
C GLN A 240 -9.25 4.45 14.90
N GLU A 241 -8.93 5.43 15.72
CA GLU A 241 -9.93 6.05 16.58
C GLU A 241 -11.05 6.73 15.78
N ARG A 242 -10.88 6.90 14.45
CA ARG A 242 -11.76 7.68 13.58
C ARG A 242 -12.45 6.85 12.49
N ILE A 243 -11.97 5.67 12.15
CA ILE A 243 -12.55 4.86 11.07
C ILE A 243 -12.96 3.49 11.59
N ASN A 244 -14.26 3.24 11.55
CA ASN A 244 -14.82 1.94 11.86
C ASN A 244 -14.79 1.07 10.58
N SER A 245 -14.08 -0.07 10.61
CA SER A 245 -13.94 -0.95 9.44
C SER A 245 -14.33 -2.37 9.81
N TYR A 246 -15.37 -2.87 9.14
CA TYR A 246 -15.74 -4.27 9.15
C TYR A 246 -15.23 -4.92 7.87
N GLY A 247 -14.96 -6.21 7.91
CA GLY A 247 -14.62 -6.94 6.72
C GLY A 247 -15.74 -6.96 5.69
N VAL A 248 -15.35 -6.99 4.43
CA VAL A 248 -16.26 -6.86 3.29
C VAL A 248 -16.30 -8.16 2.50
N LEU A 249 -17.48 -8.73 2.36
CA LEU A 249 -17.79 -9.75 1.35
C LEU A 249 -18.32 -9.04 0.11
N ASN A 250 -17.61 -9.16 -1.00
CA ASN A 250 -17.97 -8.56 -2.27
C ASN A 250 -18.55 -9.61 -3.21
N LEU A 251 -19.87 -9.69 -3.31
CA LEU A 251 -20.56 -10.51 -4.30
C LEU A 251 -20.70 -9.69 -5.60
N PHE A 252 -19.86 -10.00 -6.59
CA PHE A 252 -19.94 -9.36 -7.91
C PHE A 252 -21.36 -9.47 -8.50
N GLN A 253 -21.86 -8.37 -8.99
CA GLN A 253 -23.20 -8.29 -9.60
C GLN A 253 -23.10 -7.80 -11.03
N THR A 254 -23.90 -8.39 -11.92
CA THR A 254 -23.98 -7.97 -13.32
C THR A 254 -24.98 -6.83 -13.55
N THR A 255 -25.69 -6.40 -12.52
CA THR A 255 -26.59 -5.24 -12.60
C THR A 255 -25.80 -3.93 -12.59
N PRO A 256 -26.28 -2.88 -13.28
CA PRO A 256 -25.69 -1.57 -13.18
C PRO A 256 -25.57 -1.09 -11.74
N LEU A 257 -24.51 -0.33 -11.43
CA LEU A 257 -24.33 0.26 -10.12
C LEU A 257 -25.51 1.16 -9.74
N ASN A 258 -25.94 1.04 -8.50
CA ASN A 258 -26.93 1.95 -7.94
C ASN A 258 -26.26 3.27 -7.57
N VAL A 259 -26.40 4.27 -8.45
CA VAL A 259 -25.91 5.63 -8.26
C VAL A 259 -27.10 6.55 -7.98
N ASN A 260 -27.12 7.14 -6.79
CA ASN A 260 -28.16 8.08 -6.39
C ASN A 260 -27.92 9.46 -7.02
N LYS A 261 -28.96 10.01 -7.62
CA LYS A 261 -28.95 11.33 -8.29
C LYS A 261 -29.87 12.36 -7.63
N GLU A 262 -30.30 12.13 -6.41
CA GLU A 262 -31.18 13.05 -5.69
C GLU A 262 -30.62 14.47 -5.62
N TYR A 263 -29.30 14.58 -5.42
CA TYR A 263 -28.60 15.86 -5.34
C TYR A 263 -27.81 16.20 -6.62
N LEU A 264 -28.20 15.63 -7.77
CA LEU A 264 -27.55 15.95 -9.03
C LEU A 264 -27.79 17.43 -9.38
N ILE A 265 -26.71 18.14 -9.62
CA ILE A 265 -26.73 19.52 -10.07
C ILE A 265 -26.89 19.50 -11.58
N ASP A 266 -28.09 19.85 -12.03
CA ASP A 266 -28.43 19.84 -13.46
C ASP A 266 -27.70 20.98 -14.19
N GLU A 267 -26.94 20.61 -15.21
CA GLU A 267 -26.20 21.53 -16.07
C GLU A 267 -27.10 22.55 -16.80
N LYS A 268 -28.40 22.26 -16.96
CA LYS A 268 -29.38 23.16 -17.58
C LYS A 268 -29.83 24.29 -16.65
N ARG A 269 -29.38 24.30 -15.40
CA ARG A 269 -29.75 25.34 -14.44
C ARG A 269 -28.82 26.55 -14.54
N THR A 270 -29.22 27.52 -15.33
CA THR A 270 -28.47 28.77 -15.56
C THR A 270 -28.24 29.58 -14.27
N ASP A 271 -29.13 29.50 -13.28
CA ASP A 271 -28.96 30.12 -11.96
C ASP A 271 -27.78 29.50 -11.19
N PHE A 272 -27.55 28.20 -11.32
CA PHE A 272 -26.38 27.54 -10.77
C PHE A 272 -25.11 28.07 -11.43
N VAL A 273 -25.05 28.11 -12.75
CA VAL A 273 -23.91 28.64 -13.51
C VAL A 273 -23.56 30.05 -13.05
N ALA A 274 -24.55 30.92 -12.94
CA ALA A 274 -24.35 32.29 -12.51
C ALA A 274 -23.79 32.39 -11.09
N LYS A 275 -24.26 31.56 -10.15
CA LYS A 275 -23.80 31.57 -8.75
C LYS A 275 -22.44 30.90 -8.58
N PHE A 276 -22.20 29.82 -9.27
CA PHE A 276 -20.97 29.01 -9.09
C PHE A 276 -19.78 29.62 -9.85
N PHE A 277 -20.02 30.13 -11.06
CA PHE A 277 -18.93 30.53 -11.96
C PHE A 277 -18.76 32.02 -12.20
N GLY A 278 -19.45 32.90 -11.53
CA GLY A 278 -19.08 34.26 -11.77
C GLY A 278 -20.02 35.40 -11.40
N SER A 279 -21.15 35.12 -10.80
CA SER A 279 -22.03 36.21 -10.32
C SER A 279 -21.52 36.90 -9.05
N GLY A 280 -20.43 36.45 -8.50
CA GLY A 280 -19.85 37.01 -7.27
C GLY A 280 -20.51 36.54 -5.97
N THR A 281 -21.46 35.61 -6.01
CA THR A 281 -22.16 35.13 -4.82
C THR A 281 -21.59 33.87 -4.22
N LEU A 282 -21.12 32.94 -5.03
CA LEU A 282 -20.34 31.74 -4.62
C LEU A 282 -19.03 31.67 -5.37
N GLY A 283 -18.94 32.40 -6.44
CA GLY A 283 -17.92 32.19 -7.41
C GLY A 283 -16.79 33.21 -7.38
N THR A 284 -16.56 33.87 -6.29
CA THR A 284 -15.38 34.75 -6.21
C THR A 284 -14.09 34.03 -6.47
N VAL A 285 -14.07 32.72 -6.28
CA VAL A 285 -12.93 31.84 -6.46
C VAL A 285 -12.76 31.36 -7.86
N TYR A 286 -13.84 31.05 -8.50
CA TYR A 286 -13.87 30.59 -9.88
C TYR A 286 -14.19 31.74 -10.82
N LYS A 287 -13.75 32.95 -10.51
CA LYS A 287 -13.76 34.00 -11.52
C LYS A 287 -12.85 33.52 -12.65
N PRO A 288 -13.41 32.88 -13.69
CA PRO A 288 -12.60 32.63 -14.86
C PRO A 288 -12.21 34.00 -15.41
N THR A 289 -11.03 34.09 -15.93
CA THR A 289 -10.55 35.27 -16.68
C THR A 289 -11.31 35.48 -17.99
N VAL A 290 -12.53 34.95 -18.10
CA VAL A 290 -13.39 35.00 -19.28
C VAL A 290 -14.64 35.83 -19.02
N PRO A 291 -15.13 36.57 -20.05
CA PRO A 291 -16.36 37.35 -19.95
C PRO A 291 -17.56 36.48 -19.55
N GLN A 292 -18.53 37.04 -18.80
CA GLN A 292 -19.74 36.34 -18.37
C GLN A 292 -20.53 35.74 -19.56
N SER A 293 -20.59 36.44 -20.69
CA SER A 293 -21.24 35.93 -21.91
C SER A 293 -20.57 34.67 -22.48
N THR A 294 -19.29 34.48 -22.19
CA THR A 294 -18.54 33.28 -22.61
C THR A 294 -18.59 32.21 -21.52
N LEU A 295 -18.94 32.58 -20.29
CA LEU A 295 -18.99 31.68 -19.16
C LEU A 295 -20.14 30.67 -19.29
N ASP A 296 -21.31 31.14 -19.69
CA ASP A 296 -22.47 30.27 -19.85
C ASP A 296 -22.26 29.29 -21.02
N SER A 297 -21.68 29.75 -22.12
CA SER A 297 -21.23 28.90 -23.20
C SER A 297 -20.16 27.92 -22.76
N ARG A 298 -19.20 28.36 -21.94
CA ARG A 298 -18.15 27.50 -21.43
C ARG A 298 -18.65 26.48 -20.42
N PHE A 299 -19.67 26.77 -19.63
CA PHE A 299 -20.28 25.78 -18.76
C PHE A 299 -20.91 24.63 -19.59
N TYR A 300 -21.60 24.97 -20.65
CA TYR A 300 -22.24 23.99 -21.51
C TYR A 300 -21.34 23.42 -22.59
N GLU A 301 -20.34 24.16 -23.05
CA GLU A 301 -19.50 23.80 -24.19
C GLU A 301 -18.00 23.83 -23.89
N GLY A 302 -17.57 24.67 -22.98
CA GLY A 302 -16.16 24.89 -22.64
C GLY A 302 -15.75 24.35 -21.28
N TYR A 303 -16.69 24.17 -20.35
CA TYR A 303 -16.50 23.48 -19.08
C TYR A 303 -17.02 22.06 -19.13
N GLN A 304 -17.72 21.68 -20.16
CA GLN A 304 -17.96 20.29 -20.50
C GLN A 304 -16.73 19.75 -21.23
N MET A 305 -16.35 18.55 -20.92
CA MET A 305 -15.42 17.79 -21.74
C MET A 305 -16.11 17.61 -23.09
N PRO A 306 -15.53 18.06 -24.24
CA PRO A 306 -16.27 18.25 -25.50
C PRO A 306 -16.92 17.00 -26.05
N ASN A 307 -16.49 15.82 -25.65
CA ASN A 307 -17.05 14.50 -25.98
C ASN A 307 -16.59 13.51 -24.89
N GLU A 308 -17.21 12.36 -24.82
CA GLU A 308 -16.89 11.31 -23.87
C GLU A 308 -15.43 10.84 -23.96
N ASP A 309 -14.78 11.00 -25.13
CA ASP A 309 -13.36 10.70 -25.36
C ASP A 309 -12.38 11.66 -24.63
N ASN A 310 -12.87 12.66 -23.95
CA ASN A 310 -12.04 13.64 -23.24
C ASN A 310 -11.90 13.39 -21.74
N VAL A 311 -12.52 12.38 -21.19
CA VAL A 311 -12.21 11.89 -19.86
C VAL A 311 -10.87 11.16 -19.94
N LEU A 312 -9.85 11.71 -19.29
CA LEU A 312 -8.50 11.15 -19.24
C LEU A 312 -8.17 10.52 -17.90
N TRP A 313 -8.85 10.96 -16.83
CA TRP A 313 -8.51 10.58 -15.48
C TRP A 313 -9.74 10.26 -14.65
N VAL A 314 -9.61 9.29 -13.76
CA VAL A 314 -10.44 9.17 -12.56
C VAL A 314 -9.58 9.54 -11.38
N VAL A 315 -9.96 10.61 -10.67
CA VAL A 315 -9.15 11.16 -9.58
C VAL A 315 -9.82 10.85 -8.26
N VAL A 316 -9.15 10.07 -7.42
CA VAL A 316 -9.66 9.65 -6.12
C VAL A 316 -9.19 10.57 -5.00
N HIS A 317 -10.11 10.90 -4.11
CA HIS A 317 -9.92 11.76 -2.95
C HIS A 317 -10.45 11.09 -1.69
N GLU A 318 -10.08 11.63 -0.55
CA GLU A 318 -10.76 11.44 0.73
C GLU A 318 -11.32 12.77 1.21
N SER A 319 -12.57 12.76 1.64
CA SER A 319 -13.33 13.96 2.00
C SER A 319 -12.72 14.76 3.17
N ALA A 320 -11.82 14.16 3.94
CA ALA A 320 -11.28 14.69 5.19
C ALA A 320 -12.36 15.06 6.22
N MET A 321 -13.60 14.59 6.04
CA MET A 321 -14.73 14.83 6.93
C MET A 321 -14.94 13.59 7.81
N THR A 322 -14.52 13.70 9.08
CA THR A 322 -14.42 12.55 10.00
C THR A 322 -15.56 12.46 11.02
N ILE A 323 -16.45 13.45 11.05
CA ILE A 323 -17.55 13.49 12.03
C ILE A 323 -18.63 12.48 11.63
N ASN A 324 -19.28 11.87 12.63
CA ASN A 324 -20.39 10.96 12.43
C ASN A 324 -21.48 11.56 11.54
N GLY A 325 -22.01 10.77 10.61
CA GLY A 325 -23.02 11.19 9.65
C GLY A 325 -22.53 11.95 8.42
N GLN A 326 -21.22 12.24 8.31
CA GLN A 326 -20.64 12.89 7.13
C GLN A 326 -20.39 11.89 6.00
N ASN A 327 -21.41 11.14 5.64
CA ASN A 327 -21.46 10.11 4.61
C ASN A 327 -21.66 10.71 3.19
N ALA A 328 -21.81 9.86 2.19
CA ALA A 328 -21.96 10.29 0.80
C ALA A 328 -23.23 11.13 0.56
N ALA A 329 -24.33 10.82 1.21
CA ALA A 329 -25.55 11.63 1.16
C ALA A 329 -25.33 13.04 1.73
N PHE A 330 -24.62 13.12 2.85
CA PHE A 330 -24.27 14.42 3.45
C PHE A 330 -23.39 15.25 2.51
N LEU A 331 -22.34 14.66 1.93
CA LEU A 331 -21.45 15.35 1.00
C LEU A 331 -22.19 15.83 -0.24
N ALA A 332 -23.06 14.99 -0.80
CA ALA A 332 -23.85 15.33 -1.99
C ALA A 332 -24.81 16.50 -1.70
N ASN A 333 -25.54 16.45 -0.59
CA ASN A 333 -26.40 17.53 -0.15
C ASN A 333 -25.61 18.82 0.14
N MET A 334 -24.46 18.71 0.79
CA MET A 334 -23.59 19.84 1.07
C MET A 334 -23.17 20.53 -0.23
N GLN A 335 -22.69 19.77 -1.22
CA GLN A 335 -22.28 20.29 -2.51
C GLN A 335 -23.46 20.91 -3.28
N TYR A 336 -24.63 20.27 -3.24
CA TYR A 336 -25.86 20.80 -3.82
C TYR A 336 -26.23 22.15 -3.22
N ARG A 337 -26.17 22.27 -1.89
CA ARG A 337 -26.41 23.53 -1.18
C ARG A 337 -25.40 24.61 -1.53
N TYR A 338 -24.12 24.27 -1.61
CA TYR A 338 -23.08 25.22 -2.00
C TYR A 338 -23.29 25.80 -3.41
N ALA A 339 -23.86 25.02 -4.31
CA ALA A 339 -24.19 25.49 -5.65
C ALA A 339 -25.26 26.62 -5.67
N PHE A 340 -26.10 26.70 -4.63
CA PHE A 340 -27.22 27.64 -4.56
C PHE A 340 -27.16 28.64 -3.40
N GLU A 341 -26.24 28.44 -2.46
CA GLU A 341 -26.11 29.30 -1.27
C GLU A 341 -24.92 30.25 -1.40
N VAL A 342 -25.03 31.42 -0.79
CA VAL A 342 -23.94 32.41 -0.70
C VAL A 342 -22.87 31.89 0.27
N GLY A 343 -21.58 31.98 -0.11
CA GLY A 343 -20.45 31.63 0.75
C GLY A 343 -20.09 30.16 0.76
N GLY A 344 -20.46 29.38 -0.24
CA GLY A 344 -20.05 28.00 -0.40
C GLY A 344 -18.55 27.81 -0.63
N ARG A 345 -18.09 26.58 -0.47
CA ARG A 345 -16.69 26.21 -0.63
C ARG A 345 -16.26 26.24 -2.11
N GLU A 346 -15.04 26.63 -2.33
CA GLU A 346 -14.36 26.70 -3.63
C GLU A 346 -13.88 25.32 -4.14
N ALA A 347 -14.75 24.34 -4.18
CA ALA A 347 -14.43 23.00 -4.69
C ALA A 347 -15.69 22.32 -5.22
N SER A 348 -15.52 21.49 -6.23
CA SER A 348 -16.58 20.64 -6.77
C SER A 348 -15.98 19.32 -7.25
N TRP A 349 -16.79 18.26 -7.23
CA TRP A 349 -16.41 16.91 -7.64
C TRP A 349 -17.64 16.18 -8.18
N ASN A 350 -17.42 15.12 -8.99
CA ASN A 350 -18.51 14.45 -9.69
C ASN A 350 -19.25 13.46 -8.78
N TYR A 351 -18.53 12.68 -7.97
CA TYR A 351 -19.09 11.62 -7.14
C TYR A 351 -18.60 11.67 -5.69
N GLN A 352 -19.42 11.20 -4.78
CA GLN A 352 -19.05 10.86 -3.43
C GLN A 352 -19.53 9.45 -3.09
N VAL A 353 -18.70 8.72 -2.36
CA VAL A 353 -18.88 7.29 -2.10
C VAL A 353 -18.68 6.99 -0.63
N ASP A 354 -19.61 6.22 -0.06
CA ASP A 354 -19.44 5.53 1.20
C ASP A 354 -19.72 4.02 1.04
N ALA A 355 -19.68 3.27 2.13
CA ALA A 355 -19.92 1.83 2.12
C ALA A 355 -21.32 1.44 1.67
N TYR A 356 -22.30 2.33 1.77
CA TYR A 356 -23.71 2.04 1.59
C TYR A 356 -24.34 2.76 0.41
N SER A 357 -23.61 3.70 -0.20
CA SER A 357 -24.16 4.52 -1.28
C SER A 357 -23.10 5.14 -2.18
N ILE A 358 -23.50 5.45 -3.40
CA ILE A 358 -22.80 6.29 -4.35
C ILE A 358 -23.74 7.41 -4.73
N TYR A 359 -23.32 8.66 -4.59
CA TYR A 359 -24.07 9.81 -5.05
C TYR A 359 -23.33 10.50 -6.19
N GLN A 360 -24.07 10.97 -7.19
CA GLN A 360 -23.55 11.79 -8.27
C GLN A 360 -24.02 13.24 -8.09
N SER A 361 -23.07 14.17 -7.99
CA SER A 361 -23.36 15.61 -7.92
C SER A 361 -23.29 16.32 -9.24
N PHE A 362 -22.41 15.91 -10.15
CA PHE A 362 -22.28 16.44 -11.50
C PHE A 362 -22.18 15.31 -12.51
N ALA A 363 -22.67 15.54 -13.72
CA ALA A 363 -22.47 14.62 -14.83
C ALA A 363 -20.97 14.44 -15.12
N ASP A 364 -20.58 13.30 -15.68
CA ASP A 364 -19.18 12.94 -15.89
C ASP A 364 -18.43 13.90 -16.80
N ASN A 365 -19.14 14.53 -17.73
CA ASN A 365 -18.60 15.48 -18.69
C ASN A 365 -18.51 16.92 -18.16
N ILE A 366 -18.84 17.16 -16.90
CA ILE A 366 -18.74 18.47 -16.27
C ILE A 366 -17.38 18.62 -15.61
N ILE A 367 -16.69 19.69 -15.96
CA ILE A 367 -15.41 20.07 -15.34
C ILE A 367 -15.65 20.45 -13.88
N CYS A 368 -15.04 19.70 -12.97
CA CYS A 368 -15.10 19.95 -11.55
C CYS A 368 -13.74 20.42 -11.01
N TRP A 369 -13.76 21.13 -9.90
CA TRP A 369 -12.58 21.73 -9.30
C TRP A 369 -12.19 20.96 -8.05
N HIS A 370 -11.38 19.91 -8.20
CA HIS A 370 -10.98 18.99 -7.13
C HIS A 370 -9.49 18.72 -7.05
N ALA A 371 -8.74 18.87 -8.16
CA ALA A 371 -7.37 18.40 -8.26
C ALA A 371 -6.30 19.47 -8.04
N SER A 372 -6.67 20.73 -7.80
CA SER A 372 -5.79 21.88 -7.54
C SER A 372 -4.81 22.23 -8.69
N ASP A 373 -4.97 21.66 -9.88
CA ASP A 373 -4.07 21.79 -11.02
C ASP A 373 -4.59 22.76 -12.10
N GLY A 374 -5.68 23.46 -11.81
CA GLY A 374 -6.30 24.47 -12.69
C GLY A 374 -7.07 23.87 -13.86
N THR A 375 -7.58 24.76 -14.73
CA THR A 375 -8.35 24.39 -15.93
C THR A 375 -7.82 25.04 -17.20
N ALA A 376 -6.65 25.68 -17.13
CA ALA A 376 -6.10 26.45 -18.24
C ALA A 376 -5.59 25.56 -19.38
N THR A 377 -5.18 24.34 -19.05
CA THR A 377 -4.61 23.38 -20.01
C THR A 377 -5.39 22.08 -20.02
N ARG A 378 -5.49 21.47 -21.20
CA ARG A 378 -6.00 20.12 -21.34
C ARG A 378 -5.07 19.12 -20.67
N GLY A 379 -5.63 18.08 -20.07
CA GLY A 379 -4.87 17.01 -19.43
C GLY A 379 -4.71 17.15 -17.91
N THR A 380 -5.23 18.25 -17.32
CA THR A 380 -5.27 18.40 -15.87
C THR A 380 -6.38 17.55 -15.25
N GLY A 381 -6.26 17.25 -13.95
CA GLY A 381 -7.30 16.53 -13.21
C GLY A 381 -8.63 17.28 -13.19
N ASN A 382 -8.59 18.60 -12.99
CA ASN A 382 -9.81 19.41 -13.04
C ASN A 382 -10.46 19.46 -14.43
N ASN A 383 -9.66 19.53 -15.48
CA ASN A 383 -10.18 19.75 -16.84
C ASN A 383 -10.64 18.47 -17.53
N ASN A 384 -10.00 17.35 -17.24
CA ASN A 384 -10.24 16.07 -17.93
C ASN A 384 -10.40 14.88 -16.94
N GLY A 385 -10.63 15.15 -15.67
CA GLY A 385 -10.78 14.11 -14.65
C GLY A 385 -12.17 14.09 -14.03
N ILE A 386 -12.61 12.89 -13.69
CA ILE A 386 -13.78 12.65 -12.85
C ILE A 386 -13.32 12.56 -11.41
N GLY A 387 -13.73 13.52 -10.59
CA GLY A 387 -13.37 13.54 -9.15
C GLY A 387 -14.33 12.71 -8.32
N ILE A 388 -13.76 11.84 -7.45
CA ILE A 388 -14.51 10.99 -6.54
C ILE A 388 -14.02 11.21 -5.11
N GLU A 389 -14.91 11.66 -4.23
CA GLU A 389 -14.64 11.82 -2.79
C GLU A 389 -15.08 10.57 -2.01
N MET A 390 -14.13 9.88 -1.41
CA MET A 390 -14.39 8.77 -0.48
C MET A 390 -14.68 9.31 0.92
N CYS A 391 -15.76 8.85 1.54
CA CYS A 391 -16.12 9.22 2.90
C CYS A 391 -15.21 8.55 3.93
N VAL A 392 -14.81 9.32 4.94
CA VAL A 392 -13.93 8.90 6.04
C VAL A 392 -14.55 9.23 7.41
N ASN A 393 -15.88 9.26 7.49
CA ASN A 393 -16.61 9.51 8.73
C ASN A 393 -16.46 8.35 9.72
N GLN A 394 -16.39 8.66 11.02
CA GLN A 394 -16.12 7.70 12.10
C GLN A 394 -17.13 6.55 12.20
N ASP A 395 -18.39 6.82 11.89
CA ASP A 395 -19.47 5.83 11.86
C ASP A 395 -19.62 5.12 10.51
N GLY A 396 -18.71 5.39 9.56
CA GLY A 396 -18.65 4.70 8.27
C GLY A 396 -17.89 3.38 8.34
N ASN A 397 -17.93 2.63 7.24
CA ASN A 397 -17.07 1.48 7.01
C ASN A 397 -16.11 1.80 5.86
N TYR A 398 -14.86 2.09 6.19
CA TYR A 398 -13.89 2.54 5.19
C TYR A 398 -13.55 1.45 4.18
N GLU A 399 -13.44 0.18 4.59
CA GLU A 399 -13.18 -0.94 3.68
C GLU A 399 -14.34 -1.11 2.69
N GLY A 400 -15.57 -0.95 3.16
CA GLY A 400 -16.75 -0.90 2.30
C GLY A 400 -16.74 0.29 1.35
N THR A 401 -16.28 1.45 1.81
CA THR A 401 -16.10 2.65 0.96
C THR A 401 -15.07 2.39 -0.14
N LEU A 402 -13.94 1.76 0.18
CA LEU A 402 -12.94 1.38 -0.83
C LEU A 402 -13.52 0.40 -1.85
N ALA A 403 -14.22 -0.65 -1.40
CA ALA A 403 -14.82 -1.64 -2.28
C ALA A 403 -15.90 -1.03 -3.20
N ASN A 404 -16.77 -0.17 -2.66
CA ASN A 404 -17.79 0.50 -3.44
C ASN A 404 -17.18 1.51 -4.44
N ASN A 405 -16.12 2.22 -4.02
CA ASN A 405 -15.39 3.10 -4.92
C ASN A 405 -14.66 2.33 -6.03
N ALA A 406 -14.07 1.17 -5.73
CA ALA A 406 -13.44 0.34 -6.74
C ALA A 406 -14.42 -0.08 -7.85
N LYS A 407 -15.67 -0.42 -7.49
CA LYS A 407 -16.74 -0.70 -8.45
C LYS A 407 -17.07 0.51 -9.33
N LEU A 408 -17.17 1.71 -8.75
CA LEU A 408 -17.43 2.93 -9.49
C LEU A 408 -16.28 3.25 -10.46
N VAL A 409 -15.04 3.23 -9.97
CA VAL A 409 -13.84 3.50 -10.78
C VAL A 409 -13.77 2.51 -11.95
N ALA A 410 -13.96 1.21 -11.70
CA ALA A 410 -13.97 0.18 -12.73
C ALA A 410 -15.04 0.43 -13.81
N SER A 411 -16.25 0.81 -13.38
CA SER A 411 -17.34 1.17 -14.32
C SER A 411 -17.01 2.38 -15.18
N LEU A 412 -16.40 3.42 -14.59
CA LEU A 412 -15.93 4.60 -15.32
C LEU A 412 -14.78 4.26 -16.28
N MET A 413 -13.85 3.41 -15.87
CA MET A 413 -12.77 2.94 -16.75
C MET A 413 -13.32 2.22 -17.99
N LEU A 414 -14.30 1.33 -17.81
CA LEU A 414 -14.96 0.66 -18.93
C LEU A 414 -15.69 1.65 -19.83
N LYS A 415 -16.46 2.55 -19.24
CA LYS A 415 -17.23 3.55 -19.98
C LYS A 415 -16.36 4.45 -20.86
N TYR A 416 -15.18 4.85 -20.36
CA TYR A 416 -14.29 5.80 -21.03
C TYR A 416 -13.04 5.17 -21.64
N ASN A 417 -12.99 3.85 -21.70
CA ASN A 417 -11.86 3.09 -22.25
C ASN A 417 -10.51 3.50 -21.62
N LEU A 418 -10.48 3.58 -20.28
CA LEU A 418 -9.30 3.94 -19.51
C LEU A 418 -8.53 2.69 -19.07
N ASN A 419 -7.25 2.86 -18.78
CA ASN A 419 -6.41 1.84 -18.16
C ASN A 419 -6.04 2.21 -16.72
N MET A 420 -5.24 1.38 -16.04
CA MET A 420 -4.87 1.61 -14.64
C MET A 420 -4.05 2.89 -14.43
N ASP A 421 -3.26 3.29 -15.42
CA ASP A 421 -2.50 4.56 -15.36
C ASP A 421 -3.39 5.81 -15.37
N ASN A 422 -4.67 5.67 -15.74
CA ASN A 422 -5.63 6.76 -15.76
C ASN A 422 -6.34 6.96 -14.40
N VAL A 423 -6.15 6.03 -13.45
CA VAL A 423 -6.63 6.19 -12.06
C VAL A 423 -5.55 6.92 -11.28
N LYS A 424 -5.88 8.08 -10.73
CA LYS A 424 -4.93 8.99 -10.07
C LYS A 424 -5.41 9.36 -8.67
N ARG A 425 -4.46 9.61 -7.79
CA ARG A 425 -4.73 10.29 -6.51
C ARG A 425 -4.77 11.81 -6.76
N HIS A 426 -5.47 12.55 -5.94
CA HIS A 426 -5.33 14.00 -5.91
C HIS A 426 -3.84 14.42 -5.79
N HIS A 427 -3.08 13.70 -4.95
CA HIS A 427 -1.63 13.88 -4.80
C HIS A 427 -0.86 13.90 -6.13
N ASP A 428 -1.24 13.03 -7.06
CA ASP A 428 -0.55 12.88 -8.35
C ASP A 428 -0.87 14.02 -9.32
N MET A 429 -1.98 14.73 -9.09
CA MET A 429 -2.45 15.82 -9.94
C MET A 429 -2.09 17.20 -9.37
N ASP A 430 -2.04 17.35 -8.05
CA ASP A 430 -1.71 18.62 -7.39
C ASP A 430 -0.20 18.93 -7.56
N PRO A 431 0.17 20.05 -8.19
CA PRO A 431 1.57 20.44 -8.33
C PRO A 431 2.33 20.61 -7.01
N LYS A 432 1.62 20.75 -5.90
CA LYS A 432 2.20 20.87 -4.55
C LYS A 432 2.25 19.53 -3.82
N GLY A 433 1.75 18.46 -4.44
CA GLY A 433 1.74 17.12 -3.85
C GLY A 433 0.89 17.02 -2.59
N LYS A 434 -0.34 17.56 -2.61
CA LYS A 434 -1.28 17.46 -1.48
C LYS A 434 -1.44 16.00 -1.05
N GLU A 435 -1.32 15.75 0.24
CA GLU A 435 -1.53 14.41 0.80
C GLU A 435 -3.02 14.05 0.78
N CYS A 436 -3.50 13.59 -0.37
CA CYS A 436 -4.87 13.15 -0.59
C CYS A 436 -4.91 12.10 -1.72
N PRO A 437 -5.55 10.95 -1.50
CA PRO A 437 -6.24 10.46 -0.29
C PRO A 437 -5.26 10.14 0.85
N SER A 438 -5.41 10.81 1.99
CA SER A 438 -4.41 10.78 3.07
C SER A 438 -4.23 9.41 3.67
N TYR A 439 -5.33 8.69 3.93
CA TYR A 439 -5.28 7.36 4.51
C TYR A 439 -4.56 6.37 3.57
N LEU A 440 -4.94 6.30 2.30
CA LEU A 440 -4.30 5.40 1.33
C LEU A 440 -2.81 5.71 1.15
N ILE A 441 -2.41 6.98 1.23
CA ILE A 441 -1.01 7.39 1.12
C ILE A 441 -0.23 6.97 2.37
N ARG A 442 -0.72 7.29 3.56
CA ARG A 442 -0.04 7.00 4.83
C ARG A 442 0.05 5.52 5.12
N THR A 443 -0.96 4.75 4.73
CA THR A 443 -0.99 3.29 4.90
C THR A 443 -0.29 2.55 3.76
N ALA A 444 0.18 3.25 2.73
CA ALA A 444 0.72 2.66 1.51
C ALA A 444 -0.24 1.62 0.86
N ARG A 445 -1.58 1.84 0.98
CA ARG A 445 -2.62 0.93 0.47
C ARG A 445 -3.15 1.31 -0.92
N TYR A 446 -2.58 2.30 -1.56
CA TYR A 446 -3.09 2.73 -2.86
C TYR A 446 -2.98 1.63 -3.92
N GLU A 447 -1.90 0.85 -3.91
CA GLU A 447 -1.74 -0.29 -4.80
C GLU A 447 -2.77 -1.39 -4.53
N GLU A 448 -3.10 -1.63 -3.27
CA GLU A 448 -4.17 -2.56 -2.88
C GLU A 448 -5.53 -2.09 -3.44
N PHE A 449 -5.83 -0.80 -3.30
CA PHE A 449 -7.02 -0.21 -3.89
C PHE A 449 -7.04 -0.37 -5.43
N LEU A 450 -5.91 -0.15 -6.10
CA LEU A 450 -5.82 -0.38 -7.55
C LEU A 450 -6.07 -1.84 -7.94
N GLU A 451 -5.67 -2.81 -7.12
CA GLU A 451 -5.97 -4.22 -7.38
C GLU A 451 -7.47 -4.53 -7.19
N MET A 452 -8.14 -3.88 -6.23
CA MET A 452 -9.61 -3.96 -6.11
C MET A 452 -10.30 -3.40 -7.37
N VAL A 453 -9.84 -2.23 -7.85
CA VAL A 453 -10.35 -1.63 -9.11
C VAL A 453 -10.13 -2.56 -10.29
N ARG A 454 -8.96 -3.16 -10.41
CA ARG A 454 -8.60 -4.09 -11.47
C ARG A 454 -9.52 -5.30 -11.49
N MET A 455 -9.74 -5.93 -10.33
CA MET A 455 -10.62 -7.09 -10.23
C MET A 455 -12.05 -6.73 -10.66
N GLU A 456 -12.58 -5.63 -10.15
CA GLU A 456 -13.91 -5.15 -10.54
C GLU A 456 -14.02 -4.84 -12.05
N TYR A 457 -12.99 -4.20 -12.61
CA TYR A 457 -12.91 -3.93 -14.04
C TYR A 457 -12.99 -5.21 -14.87
N LEU A 458 -12.21 -6.22 -14.52
CA LEU A 458 -12.17 -7.48 -15.25
C LEU A 458 -13.47 -8.28 -15.11
N LEU A 459 -14.04 -8.32 -13.90
CA LEU A 459 -15.32 -8.97 -13.67
C LEU A 459 -16.44 -8.30 -14.48
N GLN A 460 -16.53 -6.97 -14.47
CA GLN A 460 -17.51 -6.21 -15.26
C GLN A 460 -17.27 -6.40 -16.76
N LYS A 461 -16.03 -6.35 -17.23
CA LYS A 461 -15.66 -6.50 -18.64
C LYS A 461 -16.02 -7.89 -19.19
N HIS A 462 -15.69 -8.93 -18.44
CA HIS A 462 -15.79 -10.30 -18.94
C HIS A 462 -17.09 -11.00 -18.54
N PHE A 463 -17.67 -10.64 -17.41
CA PHE A 463 -18.87 -11.28 -16.86
C PHE A 463 -20.08 -10.36 -16.72
N GLY A 464 -19.99 -9.10 -17.16
CA GLY A 464 -21.09 -8.13 -17.05
C GLY A 464 -22.41 -8.57 -17.70
N ASP A 465 -22.35 -9.34 -18.78
CA ASP A 465 -23.52 -9.90 -19.47
C ASP A 465 -23.81 -11.37 -19.09
N SER A 466 -23.26 -11.85 -18.00
CA SER A 466 -23.37 -13.25 -17.57
C SER A 466 -24.42 -13.41 -16.48
N ILE A 467 -24.86 -14.66 -16.24
CA ILE A 467 -25.65 -15.03 -15.08
C ILE A 467 -24.69 -15.46 -13.98
N VAL A 468 -24.64 -14.71 -12.88
CA VAL A 468 -23.81 -15.01 -11.72
C VAL A 468 -24.68 -15.49 -10.59
N THR A 469 -24.31 -16.61 -9.99
CA THR A 469 -24.98 -17.18 -8.81
C THR A 469 -23.98 -17.55 -7.75
N TYR A 470 -24.40 -17.46 -6.49
CA TYR A 470 -23.59 -17.78 -5.33
C TYR A 470 -24.26 -18.88 -4.50
N ASP A 471 -23.44 -19.76 -3.93
CA ASP A 471 -23.85 -20.72 -2.93
C ASP A 471 -22.97 -20.52 -1.69
N LEU A 472 -23.60 -20.02 -0.62
CA LEU A 472 -22.98 -19.78 0.67
C LEU A 472 -23.60 -20.72 1.70
N SER A 473 -22.77 -21.43 2.46
CA SER A 473 -23.21 -22.30 3.53
C SER A 473 -22.21 -22.36 4.69
N THR A 474 -22.71 -22.75 5.85
CA THR A 474 -21.93 -23.08 7.05
C THR A 474 -22.46 -24.36 7.64
N ASP A 475 -21.88 -24.85 8.73
CA ASP A 475 -22.44 -25.99 9.49
C ASP A 475 -23.85 -25.71 10.04
N THR A 476 -24.20 -24.44 10.23
CA THR A 476 -25.49 -24.02 10.81
C THR A 476 -26.49 -23.53 9.76
N TYR A 477 -25.99 -22.77 8.76
CA TYR A 477 -26.84 -22.14 7.75
C TYR A 477 -26.57 -22.77 6.38
N THR A 478 -27.62 -23.40 5.81
CA THR A 478 -27.48 -24.22 4.60
C THR A 478 -27.94 -23.54 3.31
N SER A 479 -28.31 -22.27 3.37
CA SER A 479 -28.65 -21.49 2.17
C SER A 479 -27.94 -20.13 2.16
N THR A 480 -27.62 -19.63 0.98
CA THR A 480 -27.04 -18.31 0.77
C THR A 480 -27.78 -17.22 1.53
N GLN A 481 -29.11 -17.18 1.41
CA GLN A 481 -29.90 -16.16 2.09
C GLN A 481 -29.78 -16.26 3.62
N SER A 482 -29.81 -17.47 4.19
CA SER A 482 -29.67 -17.64 5.64
C SER A 482 -28.27 -17.27 6.14
N VAL A 483 -27.22 -17.50 5.36
CA VAL A 483 -25.88 -17.04 5.67
C VAL A 483 -25.82 -15.51 5.68
N LEU A 484 -26.31 -14.88 4.62
CA LEU A 484 -26.29 -13.41 4.49
C LEU A 484 -27.10 -12.73 5.61
N ASP A 485 -28.32 -13.20 5.89
CA ASP A 485 -29.20 -12.60 6.90
C ASP A 485 -28.65 -12.72 8.34
N ASN A 486 -27.93 -13.79 8.64
CA ASN A 486 -27.45 -14.04 10.00
C ASN A 486 -26.02 -13.54 10.25
N LEU A 487 -25.14 -13.62 9.27
CA LEU A 487 -23.71 -13.33 9.45
C LEU A 487 -23.28 -11.98 8.86
N PHE A 488 -24.14 -11.35 8.03
CA PHE A 488 -23.76 -10.13 7.33
C PHE A 488 -24.80 -9.01 7.45
N ILE A 489 -24.34 -7.79 7.26
CA ILE A 489 -25.15 -6.59 7.07
C ILE A 489 -25.09 -6.25 5.58
N THR A 490 -26.22 -6.02 4.95
CA THR A 490 -26.28 -5.68 3.53
C THR A 490 -25.78 -4.24 3.30
N GLY A 491 -24.81 -4.11 2.41
CA GLY A 491 -24.31 -2.84 1.90
C GLY A 491 -24.92 -2.48 0.54
N ALA A 492 -24.22 -1.67 -0.24
CA ALA A 492 -24.59 -1.32 -1.61
C ALA A 492 -23.92 -2.25 -2.63
N ASN A 493 -24.50 -2.36 -3.82
CA ASN A 493 -23.87 -2.91 -5.01
C ASN A 493 -23.24 -4.31 -4.81
N GLY A 494 -23.93 -5.19 -4.07
CA GLY A 494 -23.45 -6.55 -3.78
C GLY A 494 -22.42 -6.65 -2.66
N LEU A 495 -22.17 -5.59 -1.93
CA LEU A 495 -21.31 -5.60 -0.76
C LEU A 495 -22.09 -6.04 0.49
N TYR A 496 -21.43 -6.81 1.34
CA TYR A 496 -21.94 -7.29 2.60
C TYR A 496 -20.85 -7.12 3.66
N TYR A 497 -21.24 -6.71 4.85
CA TYR A 497 -20.33 -6.46 5.97
C TYR A 497 -20.56 -7.47 7.07
N ASN A 498 -19.50 -8.07 7.60
CA ASN A 498 -19.68 -9.07 8.64
C ASN A 498 -20.31 -8.50 9.89
N LYS A 499 -21.20 -9.30 10.50
CA LYS A 499 -21.57 -9.11 11.90
C LYS A 499 -20.49 -9.71 12.78
N GLU A 500 -20.37 -9.22 13.98
CA GLU A 500 -19.52 -9.86 15.00
C GLU A 500 -19.95 -11.29 15.22
N VAL A 501 -18.98 -12.19 15.17
CA VAL A 501 -19.16 -13.60 15.54
C VAL A 501 -18.46 -13.85 16.88
N LYS A 502 -19.07 -14.70 17.72
CA LYS A 502 -18.49 -15.03 19.04
C LYS A 502 -17.47 -16.16 18.98
N GLN A 503 -17.48 -16.92 17.90
CA GLN A 503 -16.59 -18.04 17.63
C GLN A 503 -16.22 -18.01 16.14
N PRO A 504 -15.09 -18.57 15.73
CA PRO A 504 -14.76 -18.71 14.33
C PRO A 504 -15.86 -19.42 13.56
N VAL A 505 -16.22 -18.88 12.40
CA VAL A 505 -17.24 -19.47 11.50
C VAL A 505 -16.61 -19.57 10.11
N ASP A 506 -16.60 -20.78 9.56
CA ASP A 506 -16.20 -21.02 8.19
C ASP A 506 -17.42 -20.94 7.27
N VAL A 507 -17.42 -19.99 6.34
CA VAL A 507 -18.43 -19.87 5.30
C VAL A 507 -17.89 -20.50 4.03
N GLN A 508 -18.49 -21.59 3.59
CA GLN A 508 -18.23 -22.17 2.28
C GLN A 508 -18.75 -21.21 1.23
N PHE A 509 -17.88 -20.77 0.33
CA PHE A 509 -18.18 -19.85 -0.74
C PHE A 509 -18.02 -20.55 -2.09
N GLN A 510 -19.06 -20.50 -2.89
CA GLN A 510 -19.00 -20.94 -4.28
C GLN A 510 -19.62 -19.87 -5.18
N VAL A 511 -18.92 -19.55 -6.27
CA VAL A 511 -19.42 -18.70 -7.33
C VAL A 511 -19.54 -19.51 -8.62
N LYS A 512 -20.62 -19.30 -9.35
CA LYS A 512 -20.88 -19.92 -10.65
C LYS A 512 -21.31 -18.84 -11.65
N VAL A 513 -20.64 -18.83 -12.78
CA VAL A 513 -20.89 -17.89 -13.88
C VAL A 513 -21.29 -18.66 -15.12
N GLN A 514 -22.47 -18.32 -15.70
CA GLN A 514 -22.93 -18.85 -16.97
C GLN A 514 -22.79 -17.78 -18.04
N ARG A 515 -21.96 -18.03 -19.07
CA ARG A 515 -21.69 -17.12 -20.17
C ARG A 515 -21.60 -17.91 -21.48
N ASN A 516 -22.36 -17.48 -22.49
CA ASN A 516 -22.33 -18.08 -23.83
C ASN A 516 -22.49 -19.60 -23.86
N GLY A 517 -23.38 -20.15 -23.01
CA GLY A 517 -23.62 -21.59 -22.91
C GLY A 517 -22.56 -22.39 -22.15
N LYS A 518 -21.51 -21.73 -21.66
CA LYS A 518 -20.47 -22.33 -20.79
C LYS A 518 -20.71 -21.95 -19.34
N THR A 519 -20.22 -22.80 -18.43
CA THR A 519 -20.27 -22.56 -17.00
C THR A 519 -18.86 -22.58 -16.42
N TYR A 520 -18.50 -21.53 -15.74
CA TYR A 520 -17.29 -21.40 -14.93
C TYR A 520 -17.69 -21.46 -13.47
N GLN A 521 -16.88 -22.08 -12.63
CA GLN A 521 -17.17 -22.24 -11.22
C GLN A 521 -15.89 -22.19 -10.40
N SER A 522 -15.93 -21.49 -9.26
CA SER A 522 -14.87 -21.47 -8.28
C SER A 522 -15.41 -21.56 -6.87
N SER A 523 -14.60 -22.08 -5.95
CA SER A 523 -14.99 -22.28 -4.56
C SER A 523 -13.85 -21.92 -3.63
N SER A 524 -14.21 -21.41 -2.46
CA SER A 524 -13.29 -21.04 -1.41
C SER A 524 -13.95 -21.08 -0.04
N VAL A 525 -13.21 -20.80 1.02
CA VAL A 525 -13.74 -20.72 2.39
C VAL A 525 -13.42 -19.34 2.94
N ILE A 526 -14.44 -18.66 3.44
CA ILE A 526 -14.32 -17.38 4.12
C ILE A 526 -14.29 -17.64 5.62
N HIS A 527 -13.25 -17.19 6.31
CA HIS A 527 -13.12 -17.35 7.75
C HIS A 527 -13.60 -16.09 8.47
N LEU A 528 -14.73 -16.16 9.15
CA LEU A 528 -15.19 -15.13 10.07
C LEU A 528 -14.57 -15.37 11.44
N LEU A 529 -13.77 -14.44 11.92
CA LEU A 529 -13.10 -14.55 13.22
C LEU A 529 -13.74 -13.63 14.26
N PRO A 530 -13.84 -14.07 15.52
CA PRO A 530 -14.30 -13.20 16.59
C PRO A 530 -13.29 -12.08 16.83
N GLU A 531 -13.79 -10.93 17.30
CA GLU A 531 -12.94 -9.88 17.78
C GLU A 531 -12.09 -10.40 18.95
N VAL A 532 -10.78 -10.31 18.84
CA VAL A 532 -9.88 -10.64 19.96
C VAL A 532 -9.79 -9.39 20.82
N ALA A 533 -10.32 -9.47 22.05
CA ALA A 533 -10.12 -8.43 23.03
C ALA A 533 -8.62 -8.08 23.11
N SER A 534 -8.26 -6.83 22.92
CA SER A 534 -6.92 -6.35 23.22
C SER A 534 -6.66 -6.68 24.70
N GLU A 535 -5.62 -7.42 25.01
CA GLU A 535 -5.13 -7.50 26.39
C GLU A 535 -4.81 -6.07 26.82
N ALA A 536 -5.57 -5.58 27.81
CA ALA A 536 -5.46 -4.24 28.37
C ALA A 536 -4.15 -4.06 29.16
#